data_0ce2916be06868b3aa0539050db2761c
#
_entry.id   0ce2916be06868b3aa0539050db2761c
#
_cell.length_a   1.000
_cell.length_b   1.000
_cell.length_c   1.000
_cell.angle_alpha   90.00
_cell.angle_beta   90.00
_cell.angle_gamma   90.00
#
_symmetry.space_group_name_H-M   'P 1'
#
loop_
_entity.id
_entity.type
_entity.pdbx_description
1 polymer ?
#
loop_
_entity_poly.entity_id
_entity_poly.type
_entity_poly.pdbx_seq_one_letter_code
_entity_poly.pdbx_strand_id
1 'polypeptide(L)'
;GSAGSSGQPLTAGMPGRVERIPGGVAMYFPAGRWWGLKLALAVMGAVFLTVGALVPWEQESSGEVGPWLFRLLFGGVGGLVLLGSFYALANSLRVQLDHNGLRTERRLLGLMLRWHQVPPHDIARLRVVESYTVESNSKRDVYYRITAELRGGRQLTIAQDLKGRAQADKLLASIGGWTGYATR
;
A
#
# COMPACT_ATOMS: atom_id res chain seq x y z
N GLY A 1 38.65 -8.26 -3.09
CA GLY A 1 38.30 -6.86 -3.00
C GLY A 1 36.80 -6.73 -3.04
N SER A 2 36.12 -6.69 -1.86
CA SER A 2 34.71 -6.43 -1.74
C SER A 2 34.45 -4.95 -2.01
N ALA A 3 33.91 -4.64 -3.19
CA ALA A 3 33.39 -3.33 -3.50
C ALA A 3 32.14 -3.11 -2.62
N GLY A 4 32.30 -2.38 -1.53
CA GLY A 4 31.23 -1.90 -0.71
C GLY A 4 30.31 -1.02 -1.55
N SER A 5 29.09 -1.46 -1.81
CA SER A 5 28.06 -0.62 -2.40
C SER A 5 27.69 0.43 -1.35
N SER A 6 28.26 1.62 -1.48
CA SER A 6 27.86 2.81 -0.76
C SER A 6 26.44 3.20 -1.23
N GLY A 7 25.45 2.50 -0.71
CA GLY A 7 24.04 2.84 -0.88
C GLY A 7 23.77 4.14 -0.16
N GLN A 8 23.90 5.27 -0.85
CA GLN A 8 23.31 6.51 -0.36
C GLN A 8 21.81 6.26 -0.16
N PRO A 9 21.26 6.58 1.02
CA PRO A 9 19.84 6.45 1.25
C PRO A 9 19.11 7.55 0.43
N LEU A 10 18.71 7.21 -0.79
CA LEU A 10 17.76 8.00 -1.58
C LEU A 10 16.39 8.13 -0.88
N THR A 11 16.30 7.57 0.31
CA THR A 11 15.06 7.29 1.04
C THR A 11 14.80 8.18 2.24
N ALA A 12 15.52 9.30 2.41
CA ALA A 12 15.17 10.23 3.48
C ALA A 12 13.71 10.69 3.30
N GLY A 13 12.80 10.20 4.17
CA GLY A 13 11.37 10.49 4.14
C GLY A 13 10.50 9.55 3.27
N MET A 14 11.06 8.49 2.68
CA MET A 14 10.24 7.48 1.98
C MET A 14 9.78 6.35 2.92
N PRO A 15 8.53 5.89 2.81
CA PRO A 15 8.01 4.80 3.63
C PRO A 15 8.49 3.40 3.18
N GLY A 16 9.64 3.28 2.51
CA GLY A 16 10.17 2.04 1.98
C GLY A 16 11.68 2.06 1.78
N ARG A 17 12.26 0.89 1.55
CA ARG A 17 13.67 0.75 1.13
C ARG A 17 13.74 0.65 -0.38
N VAL A 18 14.62 1.43 -0.98
CA VAL A 18 14.95 1.33 -2.40
C VAL A 18 16.42 0.88 -2.47
N GLU A 19 16.64 -0.24 -3.08
CA GLU A 19 17.94 -0.86 -3.23
C GLU A 19 18.28 -1.02 -4.71
N ARG A 20 19.44 -0.59 -5.11
CA ARG A 20 19.94 -0.83 -6.46
C ARG A 20 20.44 -2.28 -6.55
N ILE A 21 19.88 -3.01 -7.50
CA ILE A 21 20.32 -4.37 -7.85
C ILE A 21 21.04 -4.36 -9.21
N PRO A 22 21.83 -5.38 -9.54
CA PRO A 22 22.44 -5.48 -10.86
C PRO A 22 21.36 -5.41 -11.94
N GLY A 23 21.47 -4.35 -12.77
CA GLY A 23 20.53 -4.10 -13.88
C GLY A 23 19.13 -3.62 -13.52
N GLY A 24 18.92 -3.12 -12.30
CA GLY A 24 17.61 -2.66 -11.92
C GLY A 24 17.51 -2.10 -10.52
N VAL A 25 16.28 -2.14 -9.98
CA VAL A 25 15.92 -1.64 -8.65
C VAL A 25 14.99 -2.61 -7.94
N ALA A 26 15.26 -2.85 -6.68
CA ALA A 26 14.37 -3.54 -5.76
C ALA A 26 13.80 -2.52 -4.75
N MET A 27 12.50 -2.52 -4.60
CA MET A 27 11.80 -1.66 -3.65
C MET A 27 11.01 -2.53 -2.69
N TYR A 28 11.17 -2.24 -1.40
CA TYR A 28 10.45 -2.92 -0.35
C TYR A 28 9.66 -1.93 0.47
N PHE A 29 8.37 -2.10 0.48
CA PHE A 29 7.43 -1.32 1.29
C PHE A 29 6.93 -2.20 2.42
N PRO A 30 7.38 -1.94 3.67
CA PRO A 30 7.02 -2.78 4.81
C PRO A 30 5.53 -2.70 5.11
N ALA A 31 5.03 -3.73 5.77
CA ALA A 31 3.73 -3.72 6.41
C ALA A 31 3.67 -2.61 7.49
N GLY A 32 2.48 -2.17 7.85
CA GLY A 32 2.32 -1.19 8.94
C GLY A 32 2.48 0.28 8.55
N ARG A 33 2.57 0.64 7.27
CA ARG A 33 2.53 2.04 6.83
C ARG A 33 1.22 2.70 7.27
N TRP A 34 1.30 3.95 7.77
CA TRP A 34 0.14 4.65 8.37
C TRP A 34 -0.48 3.89 9.53
N TRP A 35 0.38 3.22 10.30
CA TRP A 35 -0.06 2.33 11.37
C TRP A 35 -0.96 3.04 12.38
N GLY A 36 -0.73 4.33 12.69
CA GLY A 36 -1.56 5.11 13.60
C GLY A 36 -3.03 5.18 13.15
N LEU A 37 -3.29 5.55 11.89
CA LEU A 37 -4.65 5.58 11.35
C LEU A 37 -5.29 4.18 11.31
N LYS A 38 -4.52 3.18 10.88
CA LYS A 38 -4.99 1.79 10.80
C LYS A 38 -5.26 1.21 12.18
N LEU A 39 -4.43 1.56 13.16
CA LEU A 39 -4.65 1.17 14.55
C LEU A 39 -5.91 1.84 15.11
N ALA A 40 -6.12 3.12 14.85
CA ALA A 40 -7.33 3.83 15.26
C ALA A 40 -8.59 3.19 14.65
N LEU A 41 -8.55 2.83 13.37
CA LEU A 41 -9.64 2.09 12.72
C LEU A 41 -9.84 0.70 13.31
N ALA A 42 -8.76 -0.02 13.65
CA ALA A 42 -8.86 -1.33 14.30
C ALA A 42 -9.49 -1.23 15.69
N VAL A 43 -9.09 -0.23 16.50
CA VAL A 43 -9.69 0.04 17.81
C VAL A 43 -11.16 0.39 17.66
N MET A 44 -11.51 1.26 16.72
CA MET A 44 -12.91 1.63 16.44
C MET A 44 -13.73 0.41 16.01
N GLY A 45 -13.21 -0.43 15.12
CA GLY A 45 -13.84 -1.68 14.70
C GLY A 45 -14.05 -2.64 15.87
N ALA A 46 -13.06 -2.76 16.78
CA ALA A 46 -13.17 -3.57 17.98
C ALA A 46 -14.25 -3.05 18.93
N VAL A 47 -14.34 -1.72 19.13
CA VAL A 47 -15.40 -1.09 19.92
C VAL A 47 -16.79 -1.40 19.35
N PHE A 48 -16.98 -1.19 18.03
CA PHE A 48 -18.26 -1.49 17.39
C PHE A 48 -18.62 -2.97 17.49
N LEU A 49 -17.67 -3.87 17.29
CA LEU A 49 -17.87 -5.31 17.45
C LEU A 49 -18.29 -5.66 18.87
N THR A 50 -17.63 -5.09 19.88
CA THR A 50 -17.94 -5.29 21.28
C THR A 50 -19.32 -4.77 21.64
N VAL A 51 -19.67 -3.56 21.20
CA VAL A 51 -21.01 -2.97 21.40
C VAL A 51 -22.08 -3.86 20.77
N GLY A 52 -21.88 -4.32 19.52
CA GLY A 52 -22.79 -5.25 18.89
C GLY A 52 -22.95 -6.59 19.61
N ALA A 53 -21.86 -7.11 20.23
CA ALA A 53 -21.88 -8.36 20.98
C ALA A 53 -22.53 -8.24 22.36
N LEU A 54 -22.48 -7.06 23.00
CA LEU A 54 -23.01 -6.85 24.36
C LEU A 54 -24.53 -6.63 24.38
N VAL A 55 -25.21 -6.49 23.23
CA VAL A 55 -26.67 -6.41 23.21
C VAL A 55 -27.27 -7.72 23.72
N PRO A 56 -28.14 -7.70 24.78
CA PRO A 56 -28.68 -8.90 25.40
C PRO A 56 -29.53 -9.75 24.44
N TRP A 57 -29.36 -11.07 24.49
CA TRP A 57 -30.15 -12.02 23.68
C TRP A 57 -31.63 -12.11 24.12
N GLU A 58 -31.88 -11.78 25.38
CA GLU A 58 -33.20 -11.93 26.01
C GLU A 58 -34.25 -11.00 25.38
N GLN A 59 -33.85 -9.91 24.72
CA GLN A 59 -34.76 -9.01 24.01
C GLN A 59 -35.22 -9.52 22.64
N GLU A 60 -34.62 -10.60 22.12
CA GLU A 60 -35.03 -11.21 20.85
C GLU A 60 -36.39 -11.94 20.93
N SER A 61 -36.85 -12.29 22.14
CA SER A 61 -38.08 -13.03 22.35
C SER A 61 -39.35 -12.19 22.13
N SER A 62 -39.27 -10.88 22.02
CA SER A 62 -40.41 -9.97 21.83
C SER A 62 -40.78 -9.73 20.35
N GLY A 63 -40.10 -10.39 19.38
CA GLY A 63 -40.41 -10.21 17.94
C GLY A 63 -39.99 -8.84 17.37
N GLU A 64 -39.28 -8.02 18.15
CA GLU A 64 -38.78 -6.74 17.70
C GLU A 64 -37.53 -6.89 16.84
N VAL A 65 -37.58 -6.35 15.63
CA VAL A 65 -36.48 -6.39 14.65
C VAL A 65 -35.29 -5.51 15.08
N GLY A 66 -35.51 -4.57 15.99
CA GLY A 66 -34.51 -3.57 16.41
C GLY A 66 -33.21 -4.14 16.97
N PRO A 67 -33.26 -5.03 18.00
CA PRO A 67 -32.02 -5.57 18.61
C PRO A 67 -31.18 -6.40 17.64
N TRP A 68 -31.84 -7.21 16.80
CA TRP A 68 -31.16 -8.02 15.79
C TRP A 68 -30.48 -7.15 14.71
N LEU A 69 -31.20 -6.13 14.21
CA LEU A 69 -30.66 -5.21 13.22
C LEU A 69 -29.48 -4.41 13.79
N PHE A 70 -29.56 -3.98 15.05
CA PHE A 70 -28.47 -3.29 15.73
C PHE A 70 -27.22 -4.18 15.82
N ARG A 71 -27.36 -5.43 16.20
CA ARG A 71 -26.23 -6.40 16.26
C ARG A 71 -25.61 -6.63 14.90
N LEU A 72 -26.42 -6.80 13.87
CA LEU A 72 -25.95 -7.01 12.51
C LEU A 72 -25.19 -5.77 11.99
N LEU A 73 -25.70 -4.56 12.26
CA LEU A 73 -25.05 -3.33 11.88
C LEU A 73 -23.73 -3.12 12.65
N PHE A 74 -23.78 -3.09 13.96
CA PHE A 74 -22.61 -2.78 14.78
C PHE A 74 -21.60 -3.93 14.79
N GLY A 75 -22.05 -5.16 14.97
CA GLY A 75 -21.18 -6.34 14.94
C GLY A 75 -20.62 -6.61 13.55
N GLY A 76 -21.46 -6.55 12.51
CA GLY A 76 -21.06 -6.77 11.12
C GLY A 76 -20.11 -5.70 10.60
N VAL A 77 -20.48 -4.42 10.76
CA VAL A 77 -19.63 -3.30 10.35
C VAL A 77 -18.33 -3.26 11.17
N GLY A 78 -18.43 -3.44 12.49
CA GLY A 78 -17.26 -3.51 13.36
C GLY A 78 -16.29 -4.63 12.96
N GLY A 79 -16.81 -5.81 12.68
CA GLY A 79 -16.02 -6.95 12.20
C GLY A 79 -15.35 -6.68 10.86
N LEU A 80 -16.05 -6.09 9.89
CA LEU A 80 -15.49 -5.74 8.60
C LEU A 80 -14.39 -4.67 8.70
N VAL A 81 -14.60 -3.64 9.52
CA VAL A 81 -13.58 -2.60 9.77
C VAL A 81 -12.36 -3.18 10.44
N LEU A 82 -12.54 -4.05 11.43
CA LEU A 82 -11.45 -4.72 12.13
C LEU A 82 -10.63 -5.61 11.18
N LEU A 83 -11.28 -6.46 10.39
CA LEU A 83 -10.64 -7.34 9.42
C LEU A 83 -9.91 -6.53 8.34
N GLY A 84 -10.55 -5.47 7.82
CA GLY A 84 -9.95 -4.58 6.83
C GLY A 84 -8.71 -3.86 7.38
N SER A 85 -8.75 -3.39 8.62
CA SER A 85 -7.63 -2.75 9.30
C SER A 85 -6.47 -3.72 9.51
N PHE A 86 -6.77 -4.95 9.96
CA PHE A 86 -5.78 -6.01 10.13
C PHE A 86 -5.12 -6.39 8.80
N TYR A 87 -5.92 -6.59 7.75
CA TYR A 87 -5.40 -6.83 6.40
C TYR A 87 -4.47 -5.71 5.94
N ALA A 88 -4.87 -4.45 6.15
CA ALA A 88 -4.08 -3.29 5.76
C ALA A 88 -2.77 -3.14 6.57
N LEU A 89 -2.78 -3.53 7.86
CA LEU A 89 -1.58 -3.54 8.72
C LEU A 89 -0.58 -4.64 8.32
N ALA A 90 -1.08 -5.80 7.93
CA ALA A 90 -0.28 -6.98 7.65
C ALA A 90 0.26 -7.04 6.21
N ASN A 91 -0.23 -6.15 5.32
CA ASN A 91 0.12 -6.18 3.89
C ASN A 91 1.45 -5.48 3.61
N SER A 92 2.40 -6.22 3.03
CA SER A 92 3.68 -5.69 2.52
C SER A 92 3.76 -5.84 1.00
N LEU A 93 4.47 -4.89 0.36
CA LEU A 93 4.68 -4.88 -1.08
C LEU A 93 6.17 -4.93 -1.38
N ARG A 94 6.58 -5.89 -2.18
CA ARG A 94 7.91 -5.97 -2.77
C ARG A 94 7.81 -5.81 -4.28
N VAL A 95 8.59 -4.90 -4.82
CA VAL A 95 8.65 -4.61 -6.26
C VAL A 95 10.09 -4.74 -6.70
N GLN A 96 10.32 -5.51 -7.75
CA GLN A 96 11.59 -5.62 -8.42
C GLN A 96 11.40 -5.26 -9.89
N LEU A 97 12.18 -4.31 -10.37
CA LEU A 97 12.18 -3.84 -11.74
C LEU A 97 13.61 -3.94 -12.29
N ASP A 98 13.81 -4.79 -13.27
CA ASP A 98 15.09 -5.03 -13.93
C ASP A 98 14.91 -5.20 -15.44
N HIS A 99 15.97 -5.57 -16.17
CA HIS A 99 15.86 -5.82 -17.63
C HIS A 99 15.02 -7.06 -17.97
N ASN A 100 14.72 -7.92 -17.00
CA ASN A 100 13.83 -9.08 -17.21
C ASN A 100 12.37 -8.71 -17.02
N GLY A 101 12.09 -7.46 -16.63
CA GLY A 101 10.76 -6.91 -16.47
C GLY A 101 10.43 -6.47 -15.06
N LEU A 102 9.13 -6.40 -14.78
CA LEU A 102 8.58 -5.98 -13.50
C LEU A 102 8.02 -7.19 -12.76
N ARG A 103 8.54 -7.42 -11.55
CA ARG A 103 8.01 -8.42 -10.62
C ARG A 103 7.45 -7.72 -9.39
N THR A 104 6.19 -7.96 -9.08
CA THR A 104 5.52 -7.44 -7.88
C THR A 104 5.06 -8.60 -7.02
N GLU A 105 5.41 -8.56 -5.75
CA GLU A 105 4.98 -9.56 -4.75
C GLU A 105 4.24 -8.84 -3.62
N ARG A 106 3.01 -9.25 -3.38
CA ARG A 106 2.25 -8.84 -2.19
C ARG A 106 2.24 -9.97 -1.19
N ARG A 107 2.66 -9.66 0.04
CA ARG A 107 2.68 -10.62 1.14
C ARG A 107 1.78 -10.14 2.27
N LEU A 108 0.98 -11.05 2.80
CA LEU A 108 0.16 -10.86 3.98
C LEU A 108 0.73 -11.76 5.09
N LEU A 109 1.19 -11.17 6.19
CA LEU A 109 1.83 -11.92 7.30
C LEU A 109 2.97 -12.86 6.82
N GLY A 110 3.71 -12.47 5.80
CA GLY A 110 4.77 -13.31 5.23
C GLY A 110 4.30 -14.30 4.15
N LEU A 111 3.00 -14.59 4.06
CA LEU A 111 2.43 -15.46 3.03
C LEU A 111 2.31 -14.69 1.71
N MET A 112 2.74 -15.30 0.61
CA MET A 112 2.62 -14.72 -0.73
C MET A 112 1.15 -14.80 -1.17
N LEU A 113 0.47 -13.65 -1.19
CA LEU A 113 -0.93 -13.57 -1.57
C LEU A 113 -1.09 -13.45 -3.09
N ARG A 114 -0.22 -12.66 -3.71
CA ARG A 114 -0.29 -12.36 -5.13
C ARG A 114 1.10 -12.01 -5.66
N TRP A 115 1.46 -12.59 -6.79
CA TRP A 115 2.62 -12.18 -7.54
C TRP A 115 2.24 -11.91 -9.00
N HIS A 116 2.87 -10.90 -9.58
CA HIS A 116 2.73 -10.59 -10.99
C HIS A 116 4.11 -10.43 -11.56
N GLN A 117 4.32 -11.03 -12.71
CA GLN A 117 5.50 -10.83 -13.52
C GLN A 117 5.05 -10.28 -14.87
N VAL A 118 5.68 -9.21 -15.28
CA VAL A 118 5.43 -8.54 -16.55
C VAL A 118 6.73 -8.49 -17.32
N PRO A 119 6.77 -9.05 -18.53
CA PRO A 119 7.97 -9.01 -19.36
C PRO A 119 8.30 -7.57 -19.76
N PRO A 120 9.58 -7.26 -20.06
CA PRO A 120 10.05 -5.89 -20.30
C PRO A 120 9.38 -5.24 -21.53
N HIS A 121 9.07 -6.04 -22.55
CA HIS A 121 8.45 -5.54 -23.78
C HIS A 121 6.98 -5.07 -23.59
N ASP A 122 6.33 -5.51 -22.51
CA ASP A 122 4.96 -5.08 -22.18
C ASP A 122 4.94 -3.77 -21.38
N ILE A 123 6.07 -3.33 -20.84
CA ILE A 123 6.19 -2.07 -20.12
C ILE A 123 6.34 -0.94 -21.15
N ALA A 124 5.30 -0.12 -21.29
CA ALA A 124 5.33 1.00 -22.23
C ALA A 124 6.12 2.18 -21.68
N ARG A 125 5.85 2.56 -20.43
CA ARG A 125 6.52 3.67 -19.74
C ARG A 125 6.27 3.66 -18.24
N LEU A 126 7.09 4.45 -17.53
CA LEU A 126 6.90 4.76 -16.12
C LEU A 126 6.40 6.20 -15.98
N ARG A 127 5.43 6.44 -15.10
CA ARG A 127 4.92 7.79 -14.86
C ARG A 127 4.58 8.02 -13.39
N VAL A 128 4.66 9.29 -12.99
CA VAL A 128 4.17 9.76 -11.69
C VAL A 128 2.69 10.11 -11.81
N VAL A 129 1.90 9.61 -10.88
CA VAL A 129 0.46 9.88 -10.79
C VAL A 129 0.15 10.35 -9.39
N GLU A 130 -0.68 11.38 -9.27
CA GLU A 130 -1.22 11.82 -7.98
C GLU A 130 -2.06 10.70 -7.36
N SER A 131 -1.86 10.42 -6.09
CA SER A 131 -2.53 9.34 -5.38
C SER A 131 -3.67 9.86 -4.52
N TYR A 132 -3.33 10.72 -3.58
CA TYR A 132 -4.27 11.36 -2.66
C TYR A 132 -3.66 12.61 -2.02
N THR A 133 -4.52 13.45 -1.48
CA THR A 133 -4.13 14.66 -0.74
C THR A 133 -4.59 14.53 0.70
N VAL A 134 -3.72 14.88 1.63
CA VAL A 134 -4.04 14.97 3.07
C VAL A 134 -4.01 16.42 3.47
N GLU A 135 -5.11 16.92 3.99
CA GLU A 135 -5.19 18.24 4.60
C GLU A 135 -5.12 18.09 6.13
N SER A 136 -4.16 18.73 6.76
CA SER A 136 -4.01 18.77 8.20
C SER A 136 -3.53 20.15 8.64
N ASN A 137 -4.29 20.79 9.53
CA ASN A 137 -3.94 22.09 10.17
C ASN A 137 -3.30 23.10 9.20
N SER A 138 -4.01 23.46 8.11
CA SER A 138 -3.59 24.44 7.10
C SER A 138 -2.41 24.01 6.21
N LYS A 139 -1.98 22.75 6.27
CA LYS A 139 -1.00 22.19 5.33
C LYS A 139 -1.69 21.17 4.44
N ARG A 140 -1.50 21.35 3.14
CA ARG A 140 -1.95 20.42 2.12
C ARG A 140 -0.77 19.60 1.64
N ASP A 141 -0.72 18.33 2.03
CA ASP A 141 0.30 17.36 1.61
C ASP A 141 -0.25 16.50 0.47
N VAL A 142 0.35 16.59 -0.70
CA VAL A 142 -0.03 15.80 -1.88
C VAL A 142 0.91 14.59 -1.98
N TYR A 143 0.31 13.42 -2.09
CA TYR A 143 1.02 12.16 -2.21
C TYR A 143 0.93 11.62 -3.63
N TYR A 144 2.05 11.10 -4.11
CA TYR A 144 2.22 10.58 -5.46
C TYR A 144 2.54 9.09 -5.45
N ARG A 145 2.25 8.43 -6.55
CA ARG A 145 2.65 7.05 -6.83
C ARG A 145 3.34 6.97 -8.19
N ILE A 146 4.28 6.04 -8.32
CA ILE A 146 4.89 5.71 -9.60
C ILE A 146 4.18 4.46 -10.12
N THR A 147 3.72 4.52 -11.35
CA THR A 147 3.05 3.42 -12.04
C THR A 147 3.82 3.03 -13.30
N ALA A 148 3.89 1.72 -13.58
CA ALA A 148 4.23 1.20 -14.89
C ALA A 148 2.96 1.10 -15.71
N GLU A 149 2.93 1.77 -16.83
CA GLU A 149 1.88 1.65 -17.83
C GLU A 149 2.26 0.54 -18.79
N LEU A 150 1.38 -0.45 -18.94
CA LEU A 150 1.59 -1.58 -19.81
C LEU A 150 0.97 -1.29 -21.20
N ARG A 151 1.52 -1.90 -22.24
CA ARG A 151 1.01 -1.73 -23.64
C ARG A 151 -0.46 -2.13 -23.79
N GLY A 152 -0.97 -3.01 -22.91
CA GLY A 152 -2.40 -3.36 -22.84
C GLY A 152 -3.27 -2.37 -22.06
N GLY A 153 -2.79 -1.15 -21.71
CA GLY A 153 -3.52 -0.13 -20.98
C GLY A 153 -3.63 -0.37 -19.48
N ARG A 154 -3.18 -1.53 -18.96
CA ARG A 154 -3.13 -1.82 -17.53
C ARG A 154 -2.03 -1.00 -16.85
N GLN A 155 -2.27 -0.62 -15.61
CA GLN A 155 -1.30 0.08 -14.79
C GLN A 155 -0.94 -0.77 -13.56
N LEU A 156 0.36 -0.85 -13.27
CA LEU A 156 0.88 -1.51 -12.08
C LEU A 156 1.63 -0.50 -11.21
N THR A 157 1.28 -0.44 -9.93
CA THR A 157 1.96 0.43 -8.98
C THR A 157 3.33 -0.13 -8.62
N ILE A 158 4.37 0.68 -8.84
CA ILE A 158 5.77 0.36 -8.54
C ILE A 158 6.16 0.95 -7.18
N ALA A 159 5.82 2.22 -6.95
CA ALA A 159 6.05 2.92 -5.70
C ALA A 159 4.81 3.72 -5.32
N GLN A 160 4.57 3.92 -4.02
CA GLN A 160 3.41 4.65 -3.51
C GLN A 160 3.79 5.47 -2.27
N ASP A 161 2.89 6.38 -1.88
CA ASP A 161 3.03 7.22 -0.70
C ASP A 161 4.27 8.15 -0.73
N LEU A 162 4.61 8.66 -1.92
CA LEU A 162 5.69 9.62 -2.11
C LEU A 162 5.18 11.03 -1.81
N LYS A 163 5.71 11.66 -0.76
CA LYS A 163 5.29 12.99 -0.35
C LYS A 163 5.90 14.06 -1.24
N GLY A 164 5.06 14.74 -2.01
CA GLY A 164 5.46 15.81 -2.92
C GLY A 164 6.00 15.33 -4.28
N ARG A 165 5.69 16.11 -5.31
CA ARG A 165 6.02 15.78 -6.71
C ARG A 165 7.53 15.69 -6.96
N ALA A 166 8.30 16.62 -6.38
CA ALA A 166 9.76 16.64 -6.58
C ALA A 166 10.44 15.34 -6.12
N GLN A 167 9.96 14.74 -5.02
CA GLN A 167 10.47 13.46 -4.54
C GLN A 167 10.10 12.31 -5.50
N ALA A 168 8.88 12.32 -6.00
CA ALA A 168 8.40 11.32 -6.95
C ALA A 168 9.16 11.40 -8.30
N ASP A 169 9.37 12.61 -8.82
CA ASP A 169 10.11 12.83 -10.07
C ASP A 169 11.59 12.43 -9.92
N LYS A 170 12.23 12.74 -8.79
CA LYS A 170 13.61 12.34 -8.50
C LYS A 170 13.75 10.81 -8.45
N LEU A 171 12.82 10.12 -7.79
CA LEU A 171 12.81 8.65 -7.75
C LEU A 171 12.56 8.06 -9.13
N LEU A 172 11.61 8.61 -9.91
CA LEU A 172 11.31 8.18 -11.27
C LEU A 172 12.56 8.32 -12.16
N ALA A 173 13.27 9.45 -12.12
CA ALA A 173 14.50 9.67 -12.88
C ALA A 173 15.59 8.66 -12.51
N SER A 174 15.74 8.37 -11.20
CA SER A 174 16.69 7.37 -10.72
C SER A 174 16.36 5.96 -11.24
N ILE A 175 15.08 5.57 -11.15
CA ILE A 175 14.59 4.27 -11.66
C ILE A 175 14.86 4.18 -13.18
N GLY A 176 14.49 5.21 -13.95
CA GLY A 176 14.74 5.25 -15.39
C GLY A 176 16.21 5.11 -15.76
N GLY A 177 17.09 5.82 -15.02
CA GLY A 177 18.53 5.72 -15.21
C GLY A 177 19.13 4.34 -14.89
N TRP A 178 18.53 3.60 -13.95
CA TRP A 178 19.02 2.26 -13.58
C TRP A 178 18.45 1.14 -14.45
N THR A 179 17.27 1.32 -14.98
CA THR A 179 16.52 0.28 -15.70
C THR A 179 16.44 0.51 -17.20
N GLY A 180 16.69 1.76 -17.67
CA GLY A 180 16.57 2.12 -19.07
C GLY A 180 15.13 2.27 -19.60
N TYR A 181 14.12 2.14 -18.74
CA TYR A 181 12.73 2.35 -19.16
C TYR A 181 12.41 3.83 -19.41
N ALA A 182 11.55 4.10 -20.39
CA ALA A 182 11.08 5.45 -20.68
C ALA A 182 10.32 6.04 -19.48
N THR A 183 10.69 7.27 -19.09
CA THR A 183 10.08 8.02 -17.99
C THR A 183 9.41 9.28 -18.56
N ARG A 184 8.13 9.47 -18.28
CA ARG A 184 7.38 10.70 -18.63
C ARG A 184 6.36 11.05 -17.56
#